data_827a70a873f489b1b82832ebe7e7ee4f
#
_entry.id   827a70a873f489b1b82832ebe7e7ee4f
#
_cell.length_a   1.000
_cell.length_b   1.000
_cell.length_c   1.000
_cell.angle_alpha   90.00
_cell.angle_beta   90.00
_cell.angle_gamma   90.00
#
_symmetry.space_group_name_H-M   'P 1'
#
loop_
_entity.id
_entity.type
_entity.pdbx_description
1 polymer ?
#
loop_
_entity_poly.entity_id
_entity_poly.type
_entity_poly.pdbx_seq_one_letter_code
_entity_poly.pdbx_strand_id
1 'polypeptide(L)'
;MTLREFKSQIKQLHKDMLRAWQGENRVAALKITIQCGKLLADPNPLQLYPLKFFAVVDILDSFGILVFDRLKKLSNLNPGEPVVPSLVPNSAKDICQNWFLKVSCIRELVPRLYLEISLANSRAFRKENAQKRELPRLARSIRGVGDPVIVSAR
;
A
#
# COMPACT_ATOMS: atom_id res chain seq x y z
N MET A 1 -10.65 10.38 21.53
CA MET A 1 -10.33 11.09 20.27
C MET A 1 -11.62 11.48 19.57
N THR A 2 -11.78 12.74 19.24
CA THR A 2 -12.93 13.22 18.47
C THR A 2 -12.74 12.92 16.98
N LEU A 3 -13.85 12.98 16.22
CA LEU A 3 -13.80 12.83 14.77
C LEU A 3 -12.91 13.91 14.12
N ARG A 4 -13.01 15.15 14.63
CA ARG A 4 -12.19 16.28 14.13
C ARG A 4 -10.69 16.03 14.35
N GLU A 5 -10.31 15.55 15.54
CA GLU A 5 -8.92 15.21 15.86
C GLU A 5 -8.40 14.09 14.96
N PHE A 6 -9.20 13.06 14.75
CA PHE A 6 -8.86 11.95 13.86
C PHE A 6 -8.64 12.43 12.42
N LYS A 7 -9.57 13.21 11.88
CA LYS A 7 -9.45 13.78 10.52
C LYS A 7 -8.21 14.64 10.37
N SER A 8 -7.91 15.47 11.38
CA SER A 8 -6.72 16.32 11.38
C SER A 8 -5.45 15.48 11.39
N GLN A 9 -5.40 14.43 12.22
CA GLN A 9 -4.25 13.53 12.29
C GLN A 9 -4.00 12.81 10.96
N ILE A 10 -5.04 12.28 10.35
CA ILE A 10 -4.95 11.58 9.06
C ILE A 10 -4.48 12.55 7.96
N LYS A 11 -5.01 13.76 7.93
CA LYS A 11 -4.62 14.77 6.96
C LYS A 11 -3.13 15.12 7.08
N GLN A 12 -2.64 15.24 8.32
CA GLN A 12 -1.24 15.53 8.58
C GLN A 12 -0.34 14.36 8.15
N LEU A 13 -0.73 13.14 8.47
CA LEU A 13 0.02 11.95 8.05
C LEU A 13 0.10 11.83 6.53
N HIS A 14 -0.99 12.14 5.83
CA HIS A 14 -1.00 12.13 4.36
C HIS A 14 -0.02 13.18 3.80
N LYS A 15 -0.03 14.38 4.34
CA LYS A 15 0.91 15.45 3.94
C LYS A 15 2.35 15.04 4.20
N ASP A 16 2.63 14.47 5.36
CA ASP A 16 3.98 14.03 5.73
C ASP A 16 4.47 12.92 4.81
N MET A 17 3.61 11.99 4.46
CA MET A 17 3.94 10.91 3.52
C MET A 17 4.30 11.48 2.14
N LEU A 18 3.49 12.40 1.61
CA LEU A 18 3.74 13.03 0.32
C LEU A 18 5.04 13.84 0.32
N ARG A 19 5.32 14.58 1.39
CA ARG A 19 6.57 15.34 1.54
C ARG A 19 7.79 14.41 1.56
N ALA A 20 7.72 13.32 2.30
CA ALA A 20 8.80 12.34 2.36
C ALA A 20 9.06 11.74 0.98
N TRP A 21 8.02 11.41 0.25
CA TRP A 21 8.14 10.86 -1.10
C TRP A 21 8.78 11.86 -2.06
N GLN A 22 8.31 13.11 -2.06
CA GLN A 22 8.83 14.17 -2.91
C GLN A 22 10.29 14.52 -2.59
N GLY A 23 10.68 14.41 -1.31
CA GLY A 23 12.06 14.58 -0.87
C GLY A 23 12.95 13.36 -1.11
N GLU A 24 12.48 12.39 -1.87
CA GLU A 24 13.18 11.15 -2.19
C GLU A 24 13.45 10.24 -0.98
N ASN A 25 12.87 10.55 0.18
CA ASN A 25 12.94 9.70 1.36
C ASN A 25 11.76 8.71 1.36
N ARG A 26 11.83 7.76 0.46
CA ARG A 26 10.73 6.81 0.20
C ARG A 26 10.54 5.80 1.32
N VAL A 27 11.62 5.47 2.03
CA VAL A 27 11.52 4.61 3.23
C VAL A 27 10.72 5.30 4.33
N ALA A 28 10.92 6.61 4.53
CA ALA A 28 10.12 7.37 5.50
C ALA A 28 8.65 7.42 5.07
N ALA A 29 8.37 7.58 3.78
CA ALA A 29 6.99 7.55 3.25
C ALA A 29 6.33 6.19 3.54
N LEU A 30 7.04 5.09 3.34
CA LEU A 30 6.55 3.75 3.66
C LEU A 30 6.27 3.61 5.16
N LYS A 31 7.16 4.09 6.02
CA LYS A 31 6.97 4.03 7.49
C LYS A 31 5.71 4.77 7.93
N ILE A 32 5.46 5.95 7.38
CA ILE A 32 4.25 6.73 7.67
C ILE A 32 3.01 5.96 7.21
N THR A 33 3.06 5.34 6.03
CA THR A 33 1.96 4.56 5.48
C THR A 33 1.68 3.33 6.35
N ILE A 34 2.71 2.64 6.85
CA ILE A 34 2.56 1.53 7.79
C ILE A 34 1.88 2.00 9.07
N GLN A 35 2.28 3.15 9.59
CA GLN A 35 1.68 3.74 10.79
C GLN A 35 0.17 3.99 10.58
N CYS A 36 -0.22 4.50 9.42
CA CYS A 36 -1.63 4.66 9.06
C CYS A 36 -2.35 3.31 9.02
N GLY A 37 -1.74 2.30 8.41
CA GLY A 37 -2.31 0.96 8.31
C GLY A 37 -2.56 0.31 9.67
N LYS A 38 -1.74 0.61 10.65
CA LYS A 38 -1.92 0.09 12.03
C LYS A 38 -3.22 0.57 12.66
N LEU A 39 -3.73 1.72 12.25
CA LEU A 39 -5.00 2.23 12.75
C LEU A 39 -6.18 1.33 12.38
N LEU A 40 -6.07 0.55 11.31
CA LEU A 40 -7.11 -0.38 10.87
C LEU A 40 -7.15 -1.65 11.70
N ALA A 41 -6.10 -1.94 12.47
CA ALA A 41 -6.06 -3.12 13.32
C ALA A 41 -6.96 -2.98 14.56
N ASP A 42 -7.33 -1.75 14.94
CA ASP A 42 -8.22 -1.48 16.06
C ASP A 42 -9.60 -1.06 15.54
N PRO A 43 -10.66 -1.90 15.70
CA PRO A 43 -12.00 -1.55 15.24
C PRO A 43 -12.73 -0.55 16.14
N ASN A 44 -12.15 -0.16 17.26
CA ASN A 44 -12.80 0.75 18.22
C ASN A 44 -12.46 2.22 17.97
N PRO A 45 -13.38 3.15 18.14
CA PRO A 45 -14.82 2.92 18.37
C PRO A 45 -15.51 2.43 17.09
N LEU A 46 -16.36 1.43 17.25
CA LEU A 46 -16.97 0.74 16.10
C LEU A 46 -17.78 1.69 15.21
N GLN A 47 -18.46 2.68 15.79
CA GLN A 47 -19.24 3.67 15.03
C GLN A 47 -18.39 4.50 14.08
N LEU A 48 -17.11 4.74 14.42
CA LEU A 48 -16.19 5.54 13.61
C LEU A 48 -15.36 4.69 12.66
N TYR A 49 -15.42 3.37 12.77
CA TYR A 49 -14.58 2.48 11.98
C TYR A 49 -14.76 2.65 10.45
N PRO A 50 -15.99 2.78 9.91
CA PRO A 50 -16.13 2.99 8.47
C PRO A 50 -15.44 4.27 7.98
N LEU A 51 -15.51 5.37 8.73
CA LEU A 51 -14.82 6.61 8.39
C LEU A 51 -13.31 6.46 8.50
N LYS A 52 -12.84 5.77 9.54
CA LYS A 52 -11.43 5.44 9.72
C LYS A 52 -10.92 4.60 8.56
N PHE A 53 -11.67 3.57 8.18
CA PHE A 53 -11.34 2.69 7.07
C PHE A 53 -11.15 3.49 5.77
N PHE A 54 -12.14 4.30 5.37
CA PHE A 54 -12.05 5.06 4.13
C PHE A 54 -10.89 6.06 4.14
N ALA A 55 -10.67 6.76 5.25
CA ALA A 55 -9.60 7.73 5.35
C ALA A 55 -8.21 7.08 5.27
N VAL A 56 -8.02 5.94 5.93
CA VAL A 56 -6.75 5.22 5.93
C VAL A 56 -6.49 4.55 4.57
N VAL A 57 -7.50 3.90 4.01
CA VAL A 57 -7.36 3.24 2.71
C VAL A 57 -7.01 4.24 1.62
N ASP A 58 -7.54 5.45 1.68
CA ASP A 58 -7.20 6.52 0.73
C ASP A 58 -5.69 6.82 0.76
N ILE A 59 -5.09 6.87 1.94
CA ILE A 59 -3.64 7.08 2.07
C ILE A 59 -2.85 5.88 1.53
N LEU A 60 -3.29 4.66 1.84
CA LEU A 60 -2.64 3.44 1.34
C LEU A 60 -2.69 3.38 -0.18
N ASP A 61 -3.84 3.70 -0.76
CA ASP A 61 -4.01 3.72 -2.22
C ASP A 61 -3.15 4.82 -2.85
N SER A 62 -3.05 5.99 -2.21
CA SER A 62 -2.17 7.07 -2.66
C SER A 62 -0.71 6.61 -2.71
N PHE A 63 -0.26 5.89 -1.68
CA PHE A 63 1.08 5.32 -1.67
C PHE A 63 1.28 4.33 -2.82
N GLY A 64 0.32 3.45 -3.05
CA GLY A 64 0.37 2.50 -4.16
C GLY A 64 0.47 3.19 -5.52
N ILE A 65 -0.27 4.29 -5.71
CA ILE A 65 -0.21 5.10 -6.93
C ILE A 65 1.17 5.75 -7.09
N LEU A 66 1.76 6.26 -6.01
CA LEU A 66 3.09 6.86 -6.06
C LEU A 66 4.15 5.84 -6.51
N VAL A 67 4.10 4.62 -5.97
CA VAL A 67 5.00 3.54 -6.38
C VAL A 67 4.79 3.19 -7.86
N PHE A 68 3.54 3.01 -8.26
CA PHE A 68 3.19 2.68 -9.64
C PHE A 68 3.68 3.74 -10.62
N ASP A 69 3.42 5.01 -10.34
CA ASP A 69 3.82 6.12 -11.21
C ASP A 69 5.34 6.21 -11.32
N ARG A 70 6.06 5.98 -10.22
CA ARG A 70 7.51 5.95 -10.26
C ARG A 70 8.03 4.83 -11.14
N LEU A 71 7.44 3.63 -11.04
CA LEU A 71 7.83 2.50 -11.88
C LEU A 71 7.56 2.76 -13.34
N LYS A 72 6.45 3.43 -13.67
CA LYS A 72 6.15 3.86 -15.03
C LYS A 72 7.19 4.84 -15.57
N LYS A 73 7.59 5.82 -14.78
CA LYS A 73 8.63 6.78 -15.17
C LYS A 73 9.98 6.10 -15.42
N LEU A 74 10.36 5.15 -14.55
CA LEU A 74 11.59 4.39 -14.71
C LEU A 74 11.57 3.48 -15.94
N SER A 75 10.38 3.11 -16.40
CA SER A 75 10.18 2.29 -17.62
C SER A 75 9.96 3.13 -18.86
N ASN A 76 10.06 4.47 -18.76
CA ASN A 76 9.84 5.42 -19.86
C ASN A 76 8.43 5.31 -20.46
N LEU A 77 7.44 4.97 -19.67
CA LEU A 77 6.05 4.90 -20.09
C LEU A 77 5.35 6.25 -19.89
N ASN A 78 4.58 6.66 -20.90
CA ASN A 78 3.73 7.84 -20.80
C ASN A 78 2.45 7.53 -20.01
N PRO A 79 1.78 8.56 -19.45
CA PRO A 79 0.48 8.34 -18.81
C PRO A 79 -0.50 7.65 -19.76
N GLY A 80 -1.15 6.59 -19.27
CA GLY A 80 -2.13 5.83 -20.05
C GLY A 80 -1.56 4.72 -20.92
N GLU A 81 -0.23 4.60 -21.07
CA GLU A 81 0.36 3.49 -21.80
C GLU A 81 0.24 2.19 -20.98
N PRO A 82 -0.11 1.07 -21.62
CA PRO A 82 -0.17 -0.21 -20.94
C PRO A 82 1.23 -0.70 -20.54
N VAL A 83 1.31 -1.37 -19.40
CA VAL A 83 2.56 -2.01 -18.94
C VAL A 83 2.67 -3.38 -19.61
N VAL A 84 3.73 -3.55 -20.42
CA VAL A 84 4.06 -4.83 -21.04
C VAL A 84 5.24 -5.41 -20.26
N PRO A 85 5.07 -6.52 -19.49
CA PRO A 85 6.14 -7.03 -18.62
C PRO A 85 7.44 -7.33 -19.33
N SER A 86 7.39 -7.79 -20.57
CA SER A 86 8.58 -8.10 -21.37
C SER A 86 9.41 -6.86 -21.73
N LEU A 87 8.79 -5.67 -21.73
CA LEU A 87 9.44 -4.41 -22.07
C LEU A 87 9.92 -3.62 -20.86
N VAL A 88 9.64 -4.09 -19.66
CA VAL A 88 10.04 -3.40 -18.43
C VAL A 88 11.54 -3.57 -18.21
N PRO A 89 12.31 -2.47 -17.98
CA PRO A 89 13.75 -2.59 -17.70
C PRO A 89 14.01 -3.37 -16.41
N ASN A 90 15.14 -4.06 -16.35
CA ASN A 90 15.53 -4.82 -15.16
C ASN A 90 15.66 -3.94 -13.92
N SER A 91 16.11 -2.70 -14.06
CA SER A 91 16.17 -1.74 -12.94
C SER A 91 14.80 -1.48 -12.31
N ALA A 92 13.78 -1.31 -13.14
CA ALA A 92 12.41 -1.11 -12.66
C ALA A 92 11.85 -2.38 -12.02
N LYS A 93 12.15 -3.56 -12.61
CA LYS A 93 11.76 -4.85 -12.02
C LYS A 93 12.38 -5.06 -10.64
N ASP A 94 13.65 -4.72 -10.48
CA ASP A 94 14.34 -4.85 -9.20
C ASP A 94 13.77 -3.92 -8.14
N ILE A 95 13.48 -2.68 -8.51
CA ILE A 95 12.87 -1.71 -7.59
C ILE A 95 11.47 -2.18 -7.18
N CYS A 96 10.67 -2.66 -8.12
CA CYS A 96 9.35 -3.21 -7.83
C CYS A 96 9.44 -4.40 -6.87
N GLN A 97 10.34 -5.34 -7.15
CA GLN A 97 10.57 -6.50 -6.30
C GLN A 97 10.98 -6.08 -4.89
N ASN A 98 11.84 -5.06 -4.77
CA ASN A 98 12.26 -4.54 -3.46
C ASN A 98 11.08 -3.96 -2.66
N TRP A 99 10.15 -3.27 -3.32
CA TRP A 99 8.94 -2.77 -2.65
C TRP A 99 8.11 -3.91 -2.08
N PHE A 100 7.86 -4.96 -2.88
CA PHE A 100 7.10 -6.12 -2.42
C PHE A 100 7.81 -6.85 -1.27
N LEU A 101 9.13 -6.97 -1.33
CA LEU A 101 9.92 -7.57 -0.24
C LEU A 101 9.83 -6.75 1.05
N LYS A 102 9.97 -5.42 0.96
CA LYS A 102 9.86 -4.54 2.13
C LYS A 102 8.48 -4.65 2.78
N VAL A 103 7.43 -4.67 1.98
CA VAL A 103 6.07 -4.79 2.49
C VAL A 103 5.84 -6.17 3.12
N SER A 104 6.36 -7.23 2.51
CA SER A 104 6.23 -8.59 3.05
C SER A 104 6.94 -8.78 4.39
N CYS A 105 7.91 -7.93 4.73
CA CYS A 105 8.63 -7.97 6.01
C CYS A 105 7.91 -7.24 7.14
N ILE A 106 6.77 -6.60 6.88
CA ILE A 106 5.99 -5.94 7.93
C ILE A 106 5.45 -6.99 8.90
N ARG A 107 5.70 -6.80 10.20
CA ARG A 107 5.32 -7.78 11.22
C ARG A 107 3.81 -7.82 11.45
N GLU A 108 3.16 -6.67 11.49
CA GLU A 108 1.72 -6.58 11.73
C GLU A 108 0.96 -7.02 10.49
N LEU A 109 0.06 -7.98 10.66
CA LEU A 109 -0.69 -8.59 9.56
C LEU A 109 -1.57 -7.59 8.81
N VAL A 110 -2.33 -6.75 9.56
CA VAL A 110 -3.32 -5.87 8.94
C VAL A 110 -2.66 -4.81 8.03
N PRO A 111 -1.67 -4.01 8.48
CA PRO A 111 -1.02 -3.06 7.59
C PRO A 111 -0.29 -3.75 6.44
N ARG A 112 0.34 -4.92 6.68
CA ARG A 112 0.99 -5.68 5.62
C ARG A 112 0.00 -6.08 4.53
N LEU A 113 -1.14 -6.65 4.92
CA LEU A 113 -2.16 -7.12 3.99
C LEU A 113 -2.70 -5.98 3.12
N TYR A 114 -3.09 -4.88 3.73
CA TYR A 114 -3.65 -3.74 3.00
C TYR A 114 -2.62 -3.06 2.11
N LEU A 115 -1.36 -2.99 2.52
CA LEU A 115 -0.29 -2.46 1.67
C LEU A 115 -0.01 -3.39 0.48
N GLU A 116 -0.01 -4.70 0.67
CA GLU A 116 0.14 -5.65 -0.43
C GLU A 116 -0.97 -5.48 -1.46
N ILE A 117 -2.20 -5.26 -1.00
CA ILE A 117 -3.33 -4.99 -1.89
C ILE A 117 -3.15 -3.65 -2.61
N SER A 118 -2.69 -2.61 -1.92
CA SER A 118 -2.46 -1.29 -2.52
C SER A 118 -1.38 -1.32 -3.60
N LEU A 119 -0.38 -2.20 -3.46
CA LEU A 119 0.67 -2.38 -4.46
C LEU A 119 0.28 -3.35 -5.58
N ALA A 120 -0.92 -3.90 -5.55
CA ALA A 120 -1.33 -4.94 -6.51
C ALA A 120 -1.21 -4.47 -7.97
N ASN A 121 -1.49 -3.19 -8.25
CA ASN A 121 -1.41 -2.64 -9.60
C ASN A 121 0.04 -2.62 -10.13
N SER A 122 1.03 -2.63 -9.26
CA SER A 122 2.45 -2.65 -9.64
C SER A 122 2.97 -4.04 -9.98
N ARG A 123 2.14 -5.09 -9.86
CA ARG A 123 2.55 -6.47 -10.16
C ARG A 123 3.04 -6.66 -11.59
N ALA A 124 2.53 -5.85 -12.52
CA ALA A 124 2.95 -5.91 -13.92
C ALA A 124 4.44 -5.60 -14.13
N PHE A 125 5.08 -4.91 -13.17
CA PHE A 125 6.50 -4.60 -13.21
C PHE A 125 7.37 -5.68 -12.58
N ARG A 126 6.76 -6.70 -11.92
CA ARG A 126 7.51 -7.79 -11.28
C ARG A 126 7.90 -8.85 -12.30
N LYS A 127 8.86 -9.69 -11.89
CA LYS A 127 9.22 -10.89 -12.65
C LYS A 127 8.01 -11.81 -12.73
N GLU A 128 7.75 -12.36 -13.91
CA GLU A 128 6.56 -13.14 -14.22
C GLU A 128 6.26 -14.26 -13.22
N ASN A 129 7.30 -14.99 -12.78
CA ASN A 129 7.16 -16.09 -11.83
C ASN A 129 6.67 -15.65 -10.45
N ALA A 130 6.92 -14.41 -10.05
CA ALA A 130 6.47 -13.89 -8.77
C ALA A 130 4.98 -13.57 -8.77
N GLN A 131 4.40 -13.14 -9.90
CA GLN A 131 2.97 -12.83 -10.02
C GLN A 131 2.10 -14.05 -9.75
N LYS A 132 2.49 -15.21 -10.22
CA LYS A 132 1.72 -16.45 -10.08
C LYS A 132 1.58 -16.90 -8.62
N ARG A 133 2.49 -16.48 -7.75
CA ARG A 133 2.49 -16.85 -6.32
C ARG A 133 1.77 -15.84 -5.43
N GLU A 134 1.51 -14.64 -5.93
CA GLU A 134 0.99 -13.53 -5.13
C GLU A 134 -0.45 -13.77 -4.66
N LEU A 135 -1.34 -14.16 -5.56
CA LEU A 135 -2.75 -14.35 -5.24
C LEU A 135 -3.01 -15.42 -4.17
N PRO A 136 -2.40 -16.63 -4.24
CA PRO A 136 -2.55 -17.61 -3.17
C PRO A 136 -2.06 -17.10 -1.81
N ARG A 137 -0.96 -16.35 -1.78
CA ARG A 137 -0.42 -15.79 -0.55
C ARG A 137 -1.37 -14.75 0.06
N LEU A 138 -1.91 -13.85 -0.74
CA LEU A 138 -2.88 -12.86 -0.28
C LEU A 138 -4.15 -13.53 0.26
N ALA A 139 -4.67 -14.53 -0.42
CA ALA A 139 -5.84 -15.27 0.04
C ALA A 139 -5.60 -15.94 1.40
N ARG A 140 -4.42 -16.52 1.63
CA ARG A 140 -4.04 -17.08 2.94
C ARG A 140 -3.95 -16.02 4.02
N SER A 141 -3.40 -14.85 3.68
CA SER A 141 -3.30 -13.72 4.62
C SER A 141 -4.67 -13.22 5.05
N ILE A 142 -5.62 -13.13 4.13
CA ILE A 142 -7.01 -12.75 4.44
C ILE A 142 -7.64 -13.72 5.42
N ARG A 143 -7.45 -15.02 5.22
CA ARG A 143 -7.95 -16.05 6.13
C ARG A 143 -7.32 -15.97 7.52
N GLY A 144 -6.09 -15.44 7.62
CA GLY A 144 -5.39 -15.24 8.88
C GLY A 144 -5.87 -14.06 9.70
N VAL A 145 -6.67 -13.15 9.11
CA VAL A 145 -7.25 -12.00 9.83
C VAL A 145 -8.46 -12.48 10.63
N GLY A 146 -8.37 -12.41 11.97
CA GLY A 146 -9.40 -12.97 12.85
C GLY A 146 -10.60 -12.08 13.10
N ASP A 147 -10.55 -10.79 12.76
CA ASP A 147 -11.63 -9.84 13.02
C ASP A 147 -12.54 -9.71 11.79
N PRO A 148 -13.82 -10.14 11.88
CA PRO A 148 -14.72 -10.10 10.73
C PRO A 148 -15.05 -8.68 10.26
N VAL A 149 -14.96 -7.67 11.14
CA VAL A 149 -15.18 -6.26 10.76
C VAL A 149 -14.07 -5.80 9.81
N ILE A 150 -12.83 -6.15 10.11
CA ILE A 150 -11.66 -5.79 9.30
C ILE A 150 -11.73 -6.48 7.93
N VAL A 151 -12.06 -7.76 7.90
CA VAL A 151 -12.14 -8.54 6.66
C VAL A 151 -13.31 -8.09 5.80
N SER A 152 -14.50 -7.87 6.38
CA SER A 152 -15.70 -7.49 5.62
C SER A 152 -15.64 -6.06 5.08
N ALA A 153 -14.85 -5.18 5.68
CA ALA A 153 -14.67 -3.81 5.21
C ALA A 153 -13.89 -3.73 3.88
N ARG A 154 -13.19 -4.79 3.51
CA ARG A 154 -12.39 -4.85 2.27
C ARG A 154 -13.13 -5.62 1.19
#